data_1e027ed4acc055d59a9f253b2cb45c79
#
_entry.id   1e027ed4acc055d59a9f253b2cb45c79
#
_cell.length_a   1.000
_cell.length_b   1.000
_cell.length_c   1.000
_cell.angle_alpha   90.00
_cell.angle_beta   90.00
_cell.angle_gamma   90.00
#
_symmetry.space_group_name_H-M   'P 1'
#
loop_
_entity.id
_entity.type
_entity.pdbx_description
1 polymer ?
#
loop_
_entity_poly.entity_id
_entity_poly.type
_entity_poly.pdbx_seq_one_letter_code
_entity_poly.pdbx_strand_id
1 'polypeptide(L)'
;RHSFPTRRSSDLTSSEQQKQLPLIYPLLISLLSGAVFSFALAPYYYWWLALLSPALLYACLRKRSARQAFGIGWAYGFGLWFVGAFWLYTSIHVYGDTGAALSVVMIVIMALAMGLFTAVQTWLYRRFFPETPLTFAPLWIIFEWAKTWVFTGFPWLFAGYAFTERYLDSYAPLFGVFGVSFAVILLACALVEILNRRWFWAIPSALLVLGAWGAGFIQFVQPKASKPLSVSLIQGNIPQDLKWLTEYQIKTLEIYVNLSRTEWGRDLIVWPESSIPLFQTDIEPFLDAMNAQAKKTGTAWVTGIPYWDLPESKREGQPMYYNSIMALGDESEGLYKKQRLVPFGEYIPLSGMLSWVLPALQNDPSVSGFSRGASDQKPLLIKKHDLGSAICYEVAYPNLTRRNARQSDFLVTVSNDAWFTGTAGPWQHLQMVQMRAKENGRWFIRATNTGVTAFIDHNGHIVKQAPIDRKAVLRGELPAMQGETLYMRLSDWPVLGFSALLLLLGWFLALRANRPLAAGLLAGAALTVEIPVGAMLGLTGGIFYLAAWRRDGKPQAFLRF
;
A
#
# COMPACT_ATOMS: atom_id res chain seq x y z
N ARG A 1 64.31 -52.68 5.31
CA ARG A 1 62.96 -52.43 4.73
C ARG A 1 62.07 -51.90 5.87
N HIS A 2 61.91 -50.58 5.96
CA HIS A 2 60.94 -49.95 6.87
C HIS A 2 59.72 -49.55 6.03
N SER A 3 58.57 -50.16 6.33
CA SER A 3 57.26 -49.78 5.78
C SER A 3 56.64 -48.65 6.61
N PHE A 4 56.40 -47.50 5.98
CA PHE A 4 55.62 -46.40 6.53
C PHE A 4 54.13 -46.74 6.48
N PRO A 5 53.33 -46.49 7.51
CA PRO A 5 51.90 -46.65 7.46
C PRO A 5 51.27 -45.47 6.70
N THR A 6 50.55 -45.75 5.61
CA THR A 6 49.70 -44.80 4.89
C THR A 6 48.52 -44.43 5.77
N ARG A 7 48.47 -43.20 6.27
CA ARG A 7 47.28 -42.63 6.91
C ARG A 7 46.13 -42.55 5.90
N ARG A 8 45.08 -43.29 6.15
CA ARG A 8 43.82 -43.18 5.37
C ARG A 8 43.24 -41.78 5.52
N SER A 9 42.97 -41.13 4.38
CA SER A 9 42.33 -39.78 4.27
C SER A 9 40.82 -39.79 4.46
N SER A 10 40.27 -40.71 5.31
CA SER A 10 38.85 -40.87 5.52
C SER A 10 38.30 -40.21 6.79
N ASP A 11 39.14 -39.57 7.62
CA ASP A 11 38.69 -39.07 8.96
C ASP A 11 38.54 -37.54 9.07
N LEU A 12 38.51 -36.83 7.93
CA LEU A 12 38.36 -35.35 7.93
C LEU A 12 37.01 -34.82 7.44
N THR A 13 35.97 -35.66 7.31
CA THR A 13 34.66 -35.23 6.75
C THR A 13 33.49 -35.27 7.72
N SER A 14 33.71 -35.49 9.02
CA SER A 14 32.58 -35.67 9.99
C SER A 14 32.40 -34.58 11.07
N SER A 15 33.13 -33.46 11.04
CA SER A 15 33.11 -32.55 12.20
C SER A 15 32.49 -31.16 12.00
N GLU A 16 31.84 -30.83 10.86
CA GLU A 16 31.15 -29.53 10.70
C GLU A 16 29.78 -29.61 10.02
N GLN A 17 29.01 -30.64 10.23
CA GLN A 17 27.57 -30.52 10.08
C GLN A 17 27.01 -29.77 11.31
N GLN A 18 27.06 -28.41 11.25
CA GLN A 18 26.27 -27.59 12.18
C GLN A 18 24.84 -28.13 12.12
N LYS A 19 24.39 -28.81 13.19
CA LYS A 19 23.03 -29.38 13.30
C LYS A 19 22.04 -28.26 13.03
N GLN A 20 21.37 -28.28 11.88
CA GLN A 20 20.30 -27.36 11.60
C GLN A 20 19.20 -27.56 12.65
N LEU A 21 18.67 -26.45 13.16
CA LEU A 21 17.51 -26.51 14.04
C LEU A 21 16.36 -27.27 13.37
N PRO A 22 15.62 -28.12 14.08
CA PRO A 22 14.40 -28.74 13.57
C PRO A 22 13.47 -27.72 12.92
N LEU A 23 12.78 -28.08 11.84
CA LEU A 23 11.97 -27.15 11.02
C LEU A 23 10.89 -26.40 11.84
N ILE A 24 10.41 -27.01 12.91
CA ILE A 24 9.37 -26.40 13.77
C ILE A 24 9.84 -25.05 14.37
N TYR A 25 11.12 -24.93 14.77
CA TYR A 25 11.62 -23.67 15.34
C TYR A 25 11.61 -22.51 14.33
N PRO A 26 12.17 -22.64 13.10
CA PRO A 26 12.05 -21.57 12.10
C PRO A 26 10.60 -21.24 11.73
N LEU A 27 9.69 -22.20 11.71
CA LEU A 27 8.26 -21.95 11.48
C LEU A 27 7.66 -21.09 12.59
N LEU A 28 7.89 -21.45 13.85
CA LEU A 28 7.39 -20.68 15.00
C LEU A 28 8.02 -19.29 15.09
N ILE A 29 9.35 -19.20 14.91
CA ILE A 29 10.06 -17.90 14.90
C ILE A 29 9.51 -17.01 13.79
N SER A 30 9.30 -17.55 12.59
CA SER A 30 8.77 -16.78 11.47
C SER A 30 7.33 -16.36 11.67
N LEU A 31 6.48 -17.22 12.21
CA LEU A 31 5.11 -16.90 12.58
C LEU A 31 5.06 -15.72 13.56
N LEU A 32 5.82 -15.81 14.66
CA LEU A 32 5.88 -14.77 15.68
C LEU A 32 6.51 -13.49 15.15
N SER A 33 7.59 -13.58 14.36
CA SER A 33 8.22 -12.41 13.78
C SER A 33 7.31 -11.68 12.80
N GLY A 34 6.54 -12.41 11.98
CA GLY A 34 5.51 -11.81 11.13
C GLY A 34 4.43 -11.09 11.95
N ALA A 35 3.94 -11.72 13.01
CA ALA A 35 2.94 -11.13 13.90
C ALA A 35 3.44 -9.84 14.56
N VAL A 36 4.66 -9.83 15.08
CA VAL A 36 5.23 -8.65 15.76
C VAL A 36 5.58 -7.50 14.81
N PHE A 37 5.75 -7.76 13.51
CA PHE A 37 5.95 -6.70 12.52
C PHE A 37 4.87 -5.62 12.57
N SER A 38 3.62 -6.02 12.81
CA SER A 38 2.47 -5.13 12.86
C SER A 38 2.60 -4.03 13.92
N PHE A 39 3.36 -4.28 14.99
CA PHE A 39 3.64 -3.29 16.03
C PHE A 39 4.71 -2.25 15.61
N ALA A 40 5.37 -2.45 14.47
CA ALA A 40 6.22 -1.41 13.87
C ALA A 40 5.41 -0.27 13.26
N LEU A 41 4.13 -0.52 12.94
CA LEU A 41 3.22 0.41 12.30
C LEU A 41 2.37 1.15 13.35
N ALA A 42 1.62 2.17 12.87
CA ALA A 42 0.65 2.86 13.69
C ALA A 42 -0.40 1.89 14.27
N PRO A 43 -0.89 2.13 15.50
CA PRO A 43 -0.59 3.23 16.42
C PRO A 43 0.60 2.98 17.35
N TYR A 44 1.32 1.88 17.21
CA TYR A 44 2.36 1.43 18.16
C TYR A 44 3.72 2.05 17.88
N TYR A 45 4.11 2.22 16.60
CA TYR A 45 5.34 2.88 16.15
C TYR A 45 6.66 2.29 16.68
N TYR A 46 6.72 1.00 17.04
CA TYR A 46 7.96 0.31 17.40
C TYR A 46 8.78 0.00 16.14
N TRP A 47 9.23 1.04 15.44
CA TRP A 47 9.88 1.02 14.13
C TRP A 47 11.01 0.00 13.98
N TRP A 48 11.76 -0.27 15.04
CA TRP A 48 12.84 -1.25 15.06
C TRP A 48 12.34 -2.69 14.81
N LEU A 49 11.08 -3.00 15.05
CA LEU A 49 10.49 -4.28 14.71
C LEU A 49 10.42 -4.49 13.19
N ALA A 50 10.36 -3.43 12.39
CA ALA A 50 10.43 -3.53 10.94
C ALA A 50 11.82 -3.92 10.43
N LEU A 51 12.86 -3.77 11.25
CA LEU A 51 14.19 -4.33 10.99
C LEU A 51 14.33 -5.75 11.56
N LEU A 52 13.92 -5.95 12.80
CA LEU A 52 14.08 -7.24 13.49
C LEU A 52 13.26 -8.36 12.82
N SER A 53 12.01 -8.09 12.47
CA SER A 53 11.09 -9.10 11.94
C SER A 53 11.58 -9.68 10.60
N PRO A 54 11.88 -8.89 9.54
CA PRO A 54 12.44 -9.45 8.30
C PRO A 54 13.85 -10.04 8.49
N ALA A 55 14.65 -9.51 9.44
CA ALA A 55 15.94 -10.09 9.77
C ALA A 55 15.80 -11.53 10.30
N LEU A 56 14.85 -11.76 11.18
CA LEU A 56 14.55 -13.11 11.71
C LEU A 56 14.05 -14.04 10.59
N LEU A 57 13.17 -13.56 9.72
CA LEU A 57 12.75 -14.34 8.54
C LEU A 57 13.95 -14.71 7.67
N TYR A 58 14.78 -13.73 7.31
CA TYR A 58 15.99 -13.95 6.50
C TYR A 58 16.94 -14.95 7.15
N ALA A 59 17.15 -14.86 8.46
CA ALA A 59 17.97 -15.80 9.21
C ALA A 59 17.39 -17.22 9.19
N CYS A 60 16.07 -17.37 9.33
CA CYS A 60 15.37 -18.66 9.30
C CYS A 60 15.44 -19.36 7.93
N LEU A 61 15.61 -18.61 6.84
CA LEU A 61 15.71 -19.14 5.49
C LEU A 61 17.11 -19.70 5.13
N ARG A 62 18.13 -19.38 5.91
CA ARG A 62 19.51 -19.77 5.61
C ARG A 62 19.67 -21.29 5.58
N LYS A 63 20.32 -21.77 4.52
CA LYS A 63 20.58 -23.21 4.26
C LYS A 63 19.33 -24.10 4.22
N ARG A 64 18.10 -23.51 4.07
CA ARG A 64 16.85 -24.28 3.94
C ARG A 64 16.57 -24.65 2.48
N SER A 65 15.86 -25.75 2.27
CA SER A 65 15.35 -26.11 0.94
C SER A 65 14.23 -25.14 0.52
N ALA A 66 13.95 -25.06 -0.79
CA ALA A 66 12.87 -24.21 -1.31
C ALA A 66 11.49 -24.59 -0.72
N ARG A 67 11.21 -25.89 -0.51
CA ARG A 67 9.97 -26.36 0.14
C ARG A 67 9.87 -25.88 1.59
N GLN A 68 10.97 -25.98 2.34
CA GLN A 68 11.00 -25.48 3.73
C GLN A 68 10.84 -23.96 3.77
N ALA A 69 11.47 -23.23 2.84
CA ALA A 69 11.35 -21.79 2.72
C ALA A 69 9.92 -21.35 2.42
N PHE A 70 9.18 -22.09 1.57
CA PHE A 70 7.76 -21.85 1.33
C PHE A 70 6.97 -21.87 2.64
N GLY A 71 7.11 -22.94 3.45
CA GLY A 71 6.41 -23.05 4.72
C GLY A 71 6.81 -21.98 5.73
N ILE A 72 8.10 -21.63 5.81
CA ILE A 72 8.63 -20.57 6.69
C ILE A 72 8.05 -19.21 6.28
N GLY A 73 8.06 -18.90 4.97
CA GLY A 73 7.47 -17.66 4.44
C GLY A 73 5.97 -17.60 4.63
N TRP A 74 5.27 -18.74 4.49
CA TRP A 74 3.83 -18.79 4.71
C TRP A 74 3.48 -18.54 6.18
N ALA A 75 4.21 -19.16 7.11
CA ALA A 75 4.04 -18.91 8.54
C ALA A 75 4.27 -17.43 8.90
N TYR A 76 5.33 -16.82 8.34
CA TYR A 76 5.59 -15.39 8.49
C TYR A 76 4.45 -14.53 7.96
N GLY A 77 4.04 -14.78 6.71
CA GLY A 77 2.97 -14.03 6.07
C GLY A 77 1.63 -14.18 6.78
N PHE A 78 1.31 -15.39 7.25
CA PHE A 78 0.12 -15.61 8.07
C PHE A 78 0.17 -14.76 9.35
N GLY A 79 1.27 -14.81 10.13
CA GLY A 79 1.42 -14.00 11.33
C GLY A 79 1.27 -12.51 11.06
N LEU A 80 1.93 -12.00 10.00
CA LEU A 80 1.87 -10.61 9.56
C LEU A 80 0.43 -10.17 9.28
N TRP A 81 -0.31 -10.90 8.46
CA TRP A 81 -1.64 -10.52 8.04
C TRP A 81 -2.70 -10.79 9.09
N PHE A 82 -2.58 -11.87 9.86
CA PHE A 82 -3.52 -12.18 10.93
C PHE A 82 -3.53 -11.08 12.01
N VAL A 83 -2.35 -10.63 12.44
CA VAL A 83 -2.26 -9.55 13.45
C VAL A 83 -2.43 -8.17 12.81
N GLY A 84 -1.76 -7.91 11.68
CA GLY A 84 -1.71 -6.58 11.05
C GLY A 84 -3.02 -6.11 10.44
N ALA A 85 -3.89 -7.04 10.05
CA ALA A 85 -5.20 -6.74 9.50
C ALA A 85 -6.36 -7.26 10.38
N PHE A 86 -6.10 -7.64 11.64
CA PHE A 86 -7.15 -8.12 12.55
C PHE A 86 -8.24 -7.07 12.84
N TRP A 87 -7.95 -5.80 12.62
CA TRP A 87 -8.92 -4.71 12.69
C TRP A 87 -10.14 -4.90 11.76
N LEU A 88 -10.02 -5.72 10.70
CA LEU A 88 -11.15 -6.13 9.85
C LEU A 88 -12.23 -6.91 10.62
N TYR A 89 -11.87 -7.53 11.76
CA TYR A 89 -12.83 -8.23 12.62
C TYR A 89 -13.99 -7.31 13.02
N THR A 90 -13.71 -6.06 13.39
CA THR A 90 -14.75 -5.09 13.76
C THR A 90 -15.72 -4.84 12.61
N SER A 91 -15.20 -4.67 11.39
CA SER A 91 -16.06 -4.46 10.22
C SER A 91 -16.93 -5.69 9.92
N ILE A 92 -16.37 -6.90 9.99
CA ILE A 92 -17.08 -8.14 9.65
C ILE A 92 -18.07 -8.54 10.74
N HIS A 93 -17.65 -8.49 12.02
CA HIS A 93 -18.46 -8.96 13.15
C HIS A 93 -19.48 -7.92 13.58
N VAL A 94 -19.05 -6.66 13.84
CA VAL A 94 -19.92 -5.64 14.44
C VAL A 94 -20.87 -5.06 13.38
N TYR A 95 -20.34 -4.69 12.21
CA TYR A 95 -21.13 -3.98 11.19
C TYR A 95 -21.65 -4.91 10.08
N GLY A 96 -21.01 -6.06 9.87
CA GLY A 96 -21.47 -7.09 8.93
C GLY A 96 -22.39 -8.14 9.55
N ASP A 97 -22.77 -7.96 10.82
CA ASP A 97 -23.65 -8.87 11.59
C ASP A 97 -23.26 -10.36 11.48
N THR A 98 -21.97 -10.61 11.32
CA THR A 98 -21.43 -11.97 11.16
C THR A 98 -21.06 -12.54 12.53
N GLY A 99 -21.45 -13.76 12.82
CA GLY A 99 -21.10 -14.42 14.09
C GLY A 99 -19.59 -14.40 14.35
N ALA A 100 -19.18 -14.21 15.62
CA ALA A 100 -17.77 -14.01 16.02
C ALA A 100 -16.84 -15.12 15.50
N ALA A 101 -17.25 -16.40 15.60
CA ALA A 101 -16.45 -17.53 15.13
C ALA A 101 -16.22 -17.47 13.62
N LEU A 102 -17.27 -17.19 12.82
CA LEU A 102 -17.17 -17.08 11.37
C LEU A 102 -16.30 -15.88 10.97
N SER A 103 -16.41 -14.76 11.68
CA SER A 103 -15.57 -13.58 11.44
C SER A 103 -14.08 -13.89 11.63
N VAL A 104 -13.71 -14.62 12.68
CA VAL A 104 -12.33 -15.08 12.89
C VAL A 104 -11.89 -16.03 11.78
N VAL A 105 -12.74 -16.98 11.36
CA VAL A 105 -12.44 -17.90 10.25
C VAL A 105 -12.18 -17.11 8.95
N MET A 106 -12.98 -16.10 8.64
CA MET A 106 -12.78 -15.25 7.46
C MET A 106 -11.41 -14.53 7.50
N ILE A 107 -11.01 -14.02 8.66
CA ILE A 107 -9.70 -13.39 8.83
C ILE A 107 -8.57 -14.41 8.69
N VAL A 108 -8.73 -15.60 9.24
CA VAL A 108 -7.75 -16.70 9.08
C VAL A 108 -7.59 -17.05 7.60
N ILE A 109 -8.68 -17.21 6.86
CA ILE A 109 -8.64 -17.49 5.42
C ILE A 109 -7.93 -16.36 4.67
N MET A 110 -8.28 -15.10 4.95
CA MET A 110 -7.63 -13.93 4.36
C MET A 110 -6.13 -13.92 4.67
N ALA A 111 -5.74 -14.16 5.93
CA ALA A 111 -4.33 -14.16 6.35
C ALA A 111 -3.55 -15.33 5.71
N LEU A 112 -4.16 -16.51 5.54
CA LEU A 112 -3.57 -17.63 4.81
C LEU A 112 -3.37 -17.29 3.33
N ALA A 113 -4.38 -16.69 2.69
CA ALA A 113 -4.30 -16.28 1.29
C ALA A 113 -3.24 -15.19 1.06
N MET A 114 -3.24 -14.14 1.88
CA MET A 114 -2.24 -13.08 1.80
C MET A 114 -0.84 -13.56 2.19
N GLY A 115 -0.74 -14.54 3.07
CA GLY A 115 0.52 -15.20 3.43
C GLY A 115 1.21 -15.89 2.26
N LEU A 116 0.46 -16.28 1.22
CA LEU A 116 1.01 -16.88 0.00
C LEU A 116 1.98 -15.95 -0.73
N PHE A 117 1.79 -14.63 -0.67
CA PHE A 117 2.75 -13.68 -1.23
C PHE A 117 4.15 -13.92 -0.64
N THR A 118 4.28 -14.01 0.68
CA THR A 118 5.56 -14.26 1.35
C THR A 118 6.03 -15.70 1.16
N ALA A 119 5.13 -16.67 1.10
CA ALA A 119 5.47 -18.06 0.82
C ALA A 119 6.12 -18.23 -0.55
N VAL A 120 5.49 -17.67 -1.60
CA VAL A 120 6.02 -17.71 -2.98
C VAL A 120 7.32 -16.92 -3.08
N GLN A 121 7.39 -15.72 -2.46
CA GLN A 121 8.60 -14.91 -2.39
C GLN A 121 9.79 -15.70 -1.82
N THR A 122 9.63 -16.33 -0.67
CA THR A 122 10.71 -17.08 0.00
C THR A 122 11.06 -18.37 -0.73
N TRP A 123 10.07 -19.02 -1.37
CA TRP A 123 10.30 -20.16 -2.25
C TRP A 123 11.13 -19.77 -3.46
N LEU A 124 10.78 -18.68 -4.18
CA LEU A 124 11.54 -18.15 -5.31
C LEU A 124 12.96 -17.80 -4.89
N TYR A 125 13.10 -17.09 -3.77
CA TYR A 125 14.40 -16.72 -3.20
C TYR A 125 15.31 -17.94 -3.04
N ARG A 126 14.83 -19.00 -2.40
CA ARG A 126 15.63 -20.21 -2.15
C ARG A 126 15.81 -21.10 -3.37
N ARG A 127 14.91 -21.02 -4.34
CA ARG A 127 14.95 -21.87 -5.54
C ARG A 127 15.88 -21.33 -6.60
N PHE A 128 15.93 -20.00 -6.77
CA PHE A 128 16.51 -19.37 -7.94
C PHE A 128 17.65 -18.41 -7.66
N PHE A 129 17.75 -17.86 -6.45
CA PHE A 129 18.71 -16.81 -6.14
C PHE A 129 19.77 -17.23 -5.12
N PRO A 130 20.97 -16.62 -5.15
CA PRO A 130 21.97 -16.79 -4.10
C PRO A 130 21.47 -16.20 -2.78
N GLU A 131 21.94 -16.77 -1.65
CA GLU A 131 21.61 -16.31 -0.31
C GLU A 131 22.34 -15.02 0.04
N THR A 132 21.79 -13.88 -0.36
CA THR A 132 22.38 -12.56 -0.10
C THR A 132 21.28 -11.50 0.09
N PRO A 133 21.55 -10.43 0.89
CA PRO A 133 20.66 -9.28 0.99
C PRO A 133 20.30 -8.65 -0.36
N LEU A 134 21.24 -8.64 -1.33
CA LEU A 134 21.05 -8.06 -2.68
C LEU A 134 20.08 -8.84 -3.57
N THR A 135 19.58 -9.98 -3.15
CA THR A 135 18.53 -10.72 -3.86
C THR A 135 17.27 -10.85 -3.02
N PHE A 136 17.39 -10.85 -1.70
CA PHE A 136 16.23 -10.92 -0.81
C PHE A 136 15.46 -9.59 -0.78
N ALA A 137 16.13 -8.45 -0.59
CA ALA A 137 15.48 -7.14 -0.54
C ALA A 137 14.77 -6.78 -1.87
N PRO A 138 15.40 -6.88 -3.05
CA PRO A 138 14.71 -6.64 -4.31
C PRO A 138 13.47 -7.53 -4.51
N LEU A 139 13.58 -8.81 -4.17
CA LEU A 139 12.43 -9.72 -4.30
C LEU A 139 11.30 -9.34 -3.36
N TRP A 140 11.61 -8.86 -2.15
CA TRP A 140 10.62 -8.32 -1.23
C TRP A 140 9.85 -7.15 -1.85
N ILE A 141 10.56 -6.21 -2.49
CA ILE A 141 9.95 -5.04 -3.13
C ILE A 141 9.03 -5.44 -4.27
N ILE A 142 9.43 -6.38 -5.11
CA ILE A 142 8.57 -6.91 -6.19
C ILE A 142 7.26 -7.48 -5.60
N PHE A 143 7.33 -8.18 -4.47
CA PHE A 143 6.14 -8.72 -3.81
C PHE A 143 5.32 -7.67 -3.06
N GLU A 144 5.94 -6.60 -2.51
CA GLU A 144 5.18 -5.46 -2.00
C GLU A 144 4.44 -4.72 -3.13
N TRP A 145 5.11 -4.48 -4.25
CA TRP A 145 4.50 -3.88 -5.44
C TRP A 145 3.37 -4.77 -6.00
N ALA A 146 3.56 -6.08 -6.08
CA ALA A 146 2.52 -7.02 -6.54
C ALA A 146 1.24 -6.92 -5.69
N LYS A 147 1.33 -6.65 -4.40
CA LYS A 147 0.17 -6.41 -3.53
C LYS A 147 -0.66 -5.17 -3.92
N THR A 148 -0.17 -4.29 -4.81
CA THR A 148 -0.94 -3.13 -5.30
C THR A 148 -1.90 -3.45 -6.43
N TRP A 149 -1.76 -4.62 -7.10
CA TRP A 149 -2.55 -4.91 -8.29
C TRP A 149 -3.02 -6.37 -8.41
N VAL A 150 -2.33 -7.35 -7.82
CA VAL A 150 -2.75 -8.77 -7.88
C VAL A 150 -4.11 -8.92 -7.19
N PHE A 151 -5.08 -9.52 -7.86
CA PHE A 151 -6.48 -9.66 -7.40
C PHE A 151 -7.13 -8.34 -6.96
N THR A 152 -6.88 -7.27 -7.71
CA THR A 152 -7.27 -5.87 -7.46
C THR A 152 -6.42 -5.14 -6.42
N GLY A 153 -5.61 -5.85 -5.68
CA GLY A 153 -4.65 -5.34 -4.71
C GLY A 153 -5.21 -5.17 -3.29
N PHE A 154 -4.33 -5.41 -2.31
CA PHE A 154 -4.50 -4.98 -0.93
C PHE A 154 -3.16 -4.41 -0.43
N PRO A 155 -2.85 -3.13 -0.79
CA PRO A 155 -1.56 -2.49 -0.53
C PRO A 155 -1.44 -2.02 0.93
N TRP A 156 -1.36 -2.95 1.84
CA TRP A 156 -1.25 -2.73 3.28
C TRP A 156 0.04 -3.35 3.84
N LEU A 157 0.47 -2.93 5.02
CA LEU A 157 1.59 -3.49 5.78
C LEU A 157 2.94 -3.46 5.02
N PHE A 158 3.23 -2.37 4.27
CA PHE A 158 4.54 -2.19 3.66
C PHE A 158 5.59 -1.78 4.69
N ALA A 159 6.80 -2.32 4.54
CA ALA A 159 7.89 -2.09 5.49
C ALA A 159 8.27 -0.60 5.61
N GLY A 160 8.17 0.15 4.52
CA GLY A 160 8.47 1.57 4.49
C GLY A 160 7.59 2.43 5.39
N TYR A 161 6.35 2.03 5.65
CA TYR A 161 5.46 2.80 6.53
C TYR A 161 5.97 2.88 7.97
N ALA A 162 6.70 1.87 8.45
CA ALA A 162 7.29 1.89 9.80
C ALA A 162 8.29 3.02 10.02
N PHE A 163 8.80 3.62 8.94
CA PHE A 163 9.76 4.71 8.97
C PHE A 163 9.16 6.08 8.65
N THR A 164 7.85 6.22 8.59
CA THR A 164 7.17 7.51 8.50
C THR A 164 7.61 8.40 9.67
N GLU A 165 8.01 9.65 9.37
CA GLU A 165 8.63 10.61 10.32
C GLU A 165 9.96 10.11 10.93
N ARG A 166 10.72 9.28 10.19
CA ARG A 166 12.03 8.75 10.56
C ARG A 166 13.02 8.97 9.44
N TYR A 167 14.33 8.88 9.73
CA TYR A 167 15.40 9.19 8.77
C TYR A 167 15.26 8.52 7.39
N LEU A 168 14.82 7.27 7.32
CA LEU A 168 14.73 6.57 6.04
C LEU A 168 13.59 7.07 5.14
N ASP A 169 12.60 7.77 5.70
CA ASP A 169 11.52 8.34 4.90
C ASP A 169 11.98 9.49 3.99
N SER A 170 13.21 10.00 4.19
CA SER A 170 13.85 10.94 3.26
C SER A 170 14.03 10.34 1.85
N TYR A 171 13.97 9.04 1.71
CA TYR A 171 13.92 8.38 0.40
C TYR A 171 12.55 8.45 -0.27
N ALA A 172 11.48 8.79 0.45
CA ALA A 172 10.12 8.79 -0.11
C ALA A 172 9.93 9.80 -1.27
N PRO A 173 10.43 11.05 -1.21
CA PRO A 173 10.37 11.98 -2.34
C PRO A 173 11.21 11.55 -3.54
N LEU A 174 12.18 10.65 -3.36
CA LEU A 174 13.05 10.13 -4.41
C LEU A 174 12.46 8.87 -5.05
N PHE A 175 11.99 7.92 -4.24
CA PHE A 175 11.74 6.55 -4.65
C PHE A 175 10.41 5.97 -4.15
N GLY A 176 9.56 6.78 -3.52
CA GLY A 176 8.30 6.34 -2.92
C GLY A 176 8.49 5.40 -1.72
N VAL A 177 7.39 4.89 -1.22
CA VAL A 177 7.39 3.94 -0.08
C VAL A 177 8.20 2.68 -0.37
N PHE A 178 8.25 2.24 -1.62
CA PHE A 178 9.05 1.06 -1.99
C PHE A 178 10.54 1.29 -1.87
N GLY A 179 11.03 2.53 -2.11
CA GLY A 179 12.42 2.89 -1.84
C GLY A 179 12.76 2.86 -0.36
N VAL A 180 11.84 3.34 0.47
CA VAL A 180 11.98 3.24 1.94
C VAL A 180 11.95 1.77 2.37
N SER A 181 10.98 0.96 1.87
CA SER A 181 10.92 -0.48 2.13
C SER A 181 12.22 -1.20 1.73
N PHE A 182 12.78 -0.86 0.55
CA PHE A 182 14.04 -1.43 0.07
C PHE A 182 15.17 -1.19 1.07
N ALA A 183 15.32 0.04 1.53
CA ALA A 183 16.34 0.40 2.52
C ALA A 183 16.15 -0.37 3.84
N VAL A 184 14.93 -0.44 4.34
CA VAL A 184 14.58 -1.17 5.58
C VAL A 184 14.94 -2.65 5.47
N ILE A 185 14.51 -3.33 4.40
CA ILE A 185 14.75 -4.76 4.23
C ILE A 185 16.22 -5.06 3.97
N LEU A 186 16.92 -4.22 3.21
CA LEU A 186 18.35 -4.39 2.99
C LEU A 186 19.13 -4.24 4.30
N LEU A 187 18.81 -3.25 5.14
CA LEU A 187 19.41 -3.07 6.46
C LEU A 187 19.11 -4.24 7.39
N ALA A 188 17.87 -4.75 7.39
CA ALA A 188 17.49 -5.92 8.17
C ALA A 188 18.32 -7.17 7.81
N CYS A 189 18.49 -7.44 6.51
CA CYS A 189 19.29 -8.56 6.03
C CYS A 189 20.80 -8.34 6.28
N ALA A 190 21.30 -7.12 6.06
CA ALA A 190 22.69 -6.75 6.32
C ALA A 190 23.06 -6.95 7.79
N LEU A 191 22.15 -6.62 8.71
CA LEU A 191 22.36 -6.86 10.15
C LEU A 191 22.64 -8.35 10.43
N VAL A 192 21.89 -9.26 9.83
CA VAL A 192 22.11 -10.71 9.97
C VAL A 192 23.47 -11.11 9.41
N GLU A 193 23.89 -10.55 8.29
CA GLU A 193 25.19 -10.85 7.69
C GLU A 193 26.34 -10.31 8.55
N ILE A 194 26.22 -9.11 9.12
CA ILE A 194 27.19 -8.52 10.05
C ILE A 194 27.32 -9.40 11.32
N LEU A 195 26.21 -9.83 11.90
CA LEU A 195 26.22 -10.73 13.06
C LEU A 195 26.87 -12.08 12.73
N ASN A 196 26.83 -12.53 11.46
CA ASN A 196 27.58 -13.69 10.98
C ASN A 196 29.03 -13.35 10.57
N ARG A 197 29.59 -12.27 11.07
CA ARG A 197 30.97 -11.79 10.84
C ARG A 197 31.31 -11.43 9.39
N ARG A 198 30.31 -11.16 8.56
CA ARG A 198 30.49 -10.62 7.20
C ARG A 198 30.49 -9.08 7.25
N TRP A 199 31.49 -8.52 7.89
CA TRP A 199 31.57 -7.09 8.23
C TRP A 199 31.53 -6.15 7.03
N PHE A 200 31.83 -6.60 5.83
CA PHE A 200 31.74 -5.77 4.63
C PHE A 200 30.32 -5.22 4.38
N TRP A 201 29.27 -5.84 4.94
CA TRP A 201 27.89 -5.33 4.87
C TRP A 201 27.66 -4.06 5.70
N ALA A 202 28.58 -3.72 6.60
CA ALA A 202 28.52 -2.46 7.33
C ALA A 202 28.70 -1.24 6.41
N ILE A 203 29.47 -1.38 5.31
CA ILE A 203 29.70 -0.30 4.33
C ILE A 203 28.41 0.08 3.60
N PRO A 204 27.72 -0.84 2.87
CA PRO A 204 26.47 -0.48 2.21
C PRO A 204 25.37 -0.07 3.19
N SER A 205 25.36 -0.60 4.42
CA SER A 205 24.43 -0.15 5.47
C SER A 205 24.69 1.30 5.87
N ALA A 206 25.94 1.66 6.09
CA ALA A 206 26.33 3.04 6.40
C ALA A 206 26.01 3.99 5.24
N LEU A 207 26.27 3.57 3.99
CA LEU A 207 25.96 4.37 2.80
C LEU A 207 24.43 4.60 2.65
N LEU A 208 23.60 3.62 2.98
CA LEU A 208 22.15 3.80 2.99
C LEU A 208 21.70 4.81 4.04
N VAL A 209 22.23 4.71 5.26
CA VAL A 209 21.86 5.65 6.35
C VAL A 209 22.34 7.05 6.02
N LEU A 210 23.60 7.21 5.56
CA LEU A 210 24.16 8.50 5.14
C LEU A 210 23.45 9.06 3.91
N GLY A 211 23.07 8.19 2.98
CA GLY A 211 22.26 8.58 1.81
C GLY A 211 20.88 9.13 2.20
N ALA A 212 20.22 8.51 3.18
CA ALA A 212 18.94 9.01 3.71
C ALA A 212 19.12 10.36 4.40
N TRP A 213 20.19 10.51 5.19
CA TRP A 213 20.54 11.78 5.81
C TRP A 213 20.78 12.86 4.76
N GLY A 214 21.59 12.58 3.73
CA GLY A 214 21.84 13.51 2.62
C GLY A 214 20.58 13.85 1.82
N ALA A 215 19.70 12.87 1.56
CA ALA A 215 18.43 13.05 0.87
C ALA A 215 17.49 14.01 1.62
N GLY A 216 17.57 14.05 2.95
CA GLY A 216 16.77 14.96 3.78
C GLY A 216 17.04 16.46 3.53
N PHE A 217 18.18 16.82 2.91
CA PHE A 217 18.51 18.20 2.56
C PHE A 217 18.00 18.61 1.15
N ILE A 218 17.49 17.68 0.36
CA ILE A 218 17.03 17.96 -0.99
C ILE A 218 15.61 18.52 -0.94
N GLN A 219 15.44 19.76 -1.38
CA GLN A 219 14.14 20.40 -1.51
C GLN A 219 13.64 20.31 -2.95
N PHE A 220 12.60 19.53 -3.18
CA PHE A 220 11.96 19.35 -4.50
C PHE A 220 10.80 20.30 -4.73
N VAL A 221 10.19 20.77 -3.66
CA VAL A 221 8.94 21.53 -3.69
C VAL A 221 9.05 22.75 -2.77
N GLN A 222 8.27 23.78 -3.08
CA GLN A 222 8.19 24.97 -2.26
C GLN A 222 6.76 25.54 -2.29
N PRO A 223 6.32 26.29 -1.29
CA PRO A 223 5.04 26.97 -1.32
C PRO A 223 4.96 27.93 -2.51
N LYS A 224 3.78 28.04 -3.12
CA LYS A 224 3.46 29.12 -4.06
C LYS A 224 3.42 30.46 -3.33
N ALA A 225 3.62 31.55 -4.05
CA ALA A 225 3.52 32.91 -3.49
C ALA A 225 2.08 33.34 -3.16
N SER A 226 1.06 32.49 -3.43
CA SER A 226 -0.33 32.73 -3.09
C SER A 226 -0.55 32.64 -1.57
N LYS A 227 -1.54 33.38 -1.08
CA LYS A 227 -1.97 33.25 0.32
C LYS A 227 -2.48 31.83 0.58
N PRO A 228 -2.10 31.19 1.70
CA PRO A 228 -2.69 29.92 2.11
C PRO A 228 -4.21 30.01 2.23
N LEU A 229 -4.92 28.96 1.81
CA LEU A 229 -6.38 28.89 1.97
C LEU A 229 -6.75 28.62 3.44
N SER A 230 -7.70 29.37 3.95
CA SER A 230 -8.31 29.10 5.24
C SER A 230 -9.32 27.95 5.11
N VAL A 231 -9.09 26.84 5.82
CA VAL A 231 -9.85 25.58 5.64
C VAL A 231 -10.52 25.14 6.94
N SER A 232 -11.75 24.62 6.82
CA SER A 232 -12.45 23.92 7.89
C SER A 232 -12.78 22.49 7.47
N LEU A 233 -12.28 21.52 8.22
CA LEU A 233 -12.60 20.10 8.05
C LEU A 233 -13.68 19.72 9.08
N ILE A 234 -14.79 19.19 8.58
CA ILE A 234 -15.97 18.88 9.42
C ILE A 234 -15.97 17.40 9.77
N GLN A 235 -16.01 17.08 11.04
CA GLN A 235 -16.12 15.72 11.58
C GLN A 235 -17.48 15.53 12.23
N GLY A 236 -18.37 14.78 11.56
CA GLY A 236 -19.75 14.60 12.00
C GLY A 236 -19.94 13.60 13.13
N ASN A 237 -19.02 12.64 13.25
CA ASN A 237 -19.08 11.52 14.19
C ASN A 237 -20.44 10.79 14.14
N ILE A 238 -20.89 10.46 12.94
CA ILE A 238 -22.13 9.73 12.71
C ILE A 238 -21.86 8.24 12.90
N PRO A 239 -22.60 7.55 13.80
CA PRO A 239 -22.48 6.10 13.96
C PRO A 239 -22.76 5.34 12.65
N GLN A 240 -22.00 4.29 12.37
CA GLN A 240 -22.07 3.59 11.09
C GLN A 240 -23.40 2.85 10.90
N ASP A 241 -23.94 2.29 11.95
CA ASP A 241 -25.24 1.59 11.99
C ASP A 241 -26.44 2.51 11.73
N LEU A 242 -26.33 3.81 12.03
CA LEU A 242 -27.39 4.80 11.83
C LEU A 242 -27.29 5.54 10.49
N LYS A 243 -26.09 5.62 9.92
CA LYS A 243 -25.78 6.50 8.80
C LYS A 243 -26.70 6.34 7.57
N TRP A 244 -27.07 5.09 7.26
CA TRP A 244 -27.86 4.76 6.08
C TRP A 244 -29.36 4.56 6.35
N LEU A 245 -29.79 4.66 7.62
CA LEU A 245 -31.20 4.59 7.97
C LEU A 245 -31.95 5.82 7.46
N THR A 246 -33.08 5.61 6.81
CA THR A 246 -33.89 6.69 6.20
C THR A 246 -34.26 7.75 7.24
N GLU A 247 -34.64 7.34 8.45
CA GLU A 247 -34.98 8.24 9.56
C GLU A 247 -33.78 9.05 10.10
N TYR A 248 -32.55 8.62 9.79
CA TYR A 248 -31.34 9.31 10.27
C TYR A 248 -30.69 10.18 9.20
N GLN A 249 -31.08 10.07 7.93
CA GLN A 249 -30.49 10.82 6.81
C GLN A 249 -30.60 12.34 7.03
N ILE A 250 -31.80 12.84 7.34
CA ILE A 250 -32.03 14.28 7.60
C ILE A 250 -31.22 14.75 8.80
N LYS A 251 -31.23 14.00 9.90
CA LYS A 251 -30.44 14.30 11.08
C LYS A 251 -28.93 14.37 10.80
N THR A 252 -28.45 13.52 9.90
CA THR A 252 -27.06 13.56 9.44
C THR A 252 -26.76 14.89 8.75
N LEU A 253 -27.61 15.32 7.82
CA LEU A 253 -27.47 16.61 7.13
C LEU A 253 -27.50 17.79 8.12
N GLU A 254 -28.44 17.79 9.07
CA GLU A 254 -28.54 18.81 10.12
C GLU A 254 -27.26 18.92 10.96
N ILE A 255 -26.62 17.79 11.29
CA ILE A 255 -25.37 17.80 12.05
C ILE A 255 -24.27 18.49 11.24
N TYR A 256 -24.09 18.14 9.96
CA TYR A 256 -23.07 18.76 9.12
C TYR A 256 -23.35 20.25 8.85
N VAL A 257 -24.60 20.61 8.57
CA VAL A 257 -25.01 22.01 8.40
C VAL A 257 -24.73 22.82 9.67
N ASN A 258 -25.13 22.30 10.85
CA ASN A 258 -24.91 22.99 12.12
C ASN A 258 -23.42 23.17 12.45
N LEU A 259 -22.57 22.14 12.20
CA LEU A 259 -21.14 22.26 12.39
C LEU A 259 -20.50 23.26 11.43
N SER A 260 -21.06 23.42 10.23
CA SER A 260 -20.56 24.37 9.24
C SER A 260 -21.08 25.80 9.43
N ARG A 261 -22.06 26.03 10.30
CA ARG A 261 -22.75 27.32 10.42
C ARG A 261 -21.82 28.52 10.65
N THR A 262 -20.78 28.33 11.46
CA THR A 262 -19.81 29.38 11.79
C THR A 262 -18.58 29.38 10.87
N GLU A 263 -18.52 28.48 9.90
CA GLU A 263 -17.37 28.32 9.01
C GLU A 263 -17.54 29.04 7.66
N TRP A 264 -18.77 29.47 7.35
CA TRP A 264 -19.03 30.24 6.14
C TRP A 264 -18.24 31.55 6.13
N GLY A 265 -17.55 31.84 5.04
CA GLY A 265 -16.59 32.94 4.91
C GLY A 265 -15.13 32.48 4.96
N ARG A 266 -14.87 31.20 5.24
CA ARG A 266 -13.56 30.60 5.01
C ARG A 266 -13.41 30.22 3.53
N ASP A 267 -12.17 30.08 3.07
CA ASP A 267 -11.92 29.77 1.66
C ASP A 267 -12.44 28.38 1.27
N LEU A 268 -12.36 27.39 2.18
CA LEU A 268 -12.76 26.01 1.91
C LEU A 268 -13.39 25.33 3.14
N ILE A 269 -14.55 24.71 2.95
CA ILE A 269 -15.16 23.77 3.91
C ILE A 269 -15.15 22.37 3.28
N VAL A 270 -14.70 21.36 4.02
CA VAL A 270 -14.66 19.96 3.55
C VAL A 270 -15.49 19.08 4.47
N TRP A 271 -16.46 18.39 3.88
CA TRP A 271 -17.24 17.34 4.50
C TRP A 271 -16.66 15.95 4.11
N PRO A 272 -16.70 14.95 5.00
CA PRO A 272 -16.08 13.65 4.78
C PRO A 272 -16.82 12.78 3.76
N GLU A 273 -16.31 11.56 3.55
CA GLU A 273 -16.88 10.55 2.66
C GLU A 273 -18.32 10.23 3.01
N SER A 274 -19.20 10.24 1.97
CA SER A 274 -20.64 9.99 2.14
C SER A 274 -21.26 10.76 3.31
N SER A 275 -20.84 12.00 3.51
CA SER A 275 -21.43 12.89 4.53
C SER A 275 -22.89 13.20 4.22
N ILE A 276 -23.25 13.10 2.96
CA ILE A 276 -24.61 13.12 2.45
C ILE A 276 -24.98 11.68 2.06
N PRO A 277 -25.80 10.97 2.85
CA PRO A 277 -26.16 9.57 2.60
C PRO A 277 -27.38 9.44 1.64
N LEU A 278 -27.43 10.26 0.61
CA LEU A 278 -28.48 10.36 -0.40
C LEU A 278 -27.86 10.62 -1.76
N PHE A 279 -28.48 10.18 -2.85
CA PHE A 279 -28.03 10.54 -4.20
C PHE A 279 -28.26 12.03 -4.45
N GLN A 280 -27.40 12.64 -5.27
CA GLN A 280 -27.53 14.04 -5.66
C GLN A 280 -28.89 14.34 -6.31
N THR A 281 -29.47 13.40 -7.05
CA THR A 281 -30.79 13.51 -7.70
C THR A 281 -31.95 13.63 -6.71
N ASP A 282 -31.79 13.08 -5.51
CA ASP A 282 -32.85 13.06 -4.50
C ASP A 282 -32.88 14.32 -3.65
N ILE A 283 -31.80 15.12 -3.71
CA ILE A 283 -31.59 16.28 -2.82
C ILE A 283 -31.11 17.53 -3.57
N GLU A 284 -31.40 17.64 -4.86
CA GLU A 284 -31.03 18.83 -5.66
C GLU A 284 -31.36 20.17 -4.95
N PRO A 285 -32.56 20.37 -4.38
CA PRO A 285 -32.88 21.63 -3.69
C PRO A 285 -31.98 21.93 -2.49
N PHE A 286 -31.52 20.89 -1.77
CA PHE A 286 -30.58 21.05 -0.66
C PHE A 286 -29.19 21.44 -1.18
N LEU A 287 -28.71 20.77 -2.24
CA LEU A 287 -27.43 21.08 -2.87
C LEU A 287 -27.42 22.51 -3.42
N ASP A 288 -28.50 22.96 -4.06
CA ASP A 288 -28.65 24.31 -4.57
C ASP A 288 -28.63 25.36 -3.46
N ALA A 289 -29.32 25.10 -2.35
CA ALA A 289 -29.32 25.99 -1.19
C ALA A 289 -27.93 26.11 -0.57
N MET A 290 -27.21 25.00 -0.41
CA MET A 290 -25.85 24.97 0.11
C MET A 290 -24.86 25.66 -0.84
N ASN A 291 -24.99 25.44 -2.15
CA ASN A 291 -24.19 26.09 -3.17
C ASN A 291 -24.41 27.62 -3.19
N ALA A 292 -25.65 28.06 -3.11
CA ALA A 292 -26.01 29.47 -3.02
C ALA A 292 -25.43 30.12 -1.75
N GLN A 293 -25.51 29.46 -0.59
CA GLN A 293 -24.90 29.91 0.65
C GLN A 293 -23.39 30.01 0.54
N ALA A 294 -22.74 28.98 -0.04
CA ALA A 294 -21.29 28.95 -0.27
C ALA A 294 -20.84 30.12 -1.18
N LYS A 295 -21.54 30.35 -2.31
CA LYS A 295 -21.26 31.49 -3.21
C LYS A 295 -21.46 32.82 -2.53
N LYS A 296 -22.55 33.00 -1.75
CA LYS A 296 -22.83 34.24 -1.04
C LYS A 296 -21.76 34.62 -0.03
N THR A 297 -21.10 33.64 0.59
CA THR A 297 -20.05 33.84 1.60
C THR A 297 -18.65 33.79 1.05
N GLY A 298 -18.47 33.59 -0.25
CA GLY A 298 -17.17 33.45 -0.86
C GLY A 298 -16.44 32.16 -0.46
N THR A 299 -17.17 31.08 -0.19
CA THR A 299 -16.64 29.79 0.31
C THR A 299 -16.71 28.74 -0.80
N ALA A 300 -15.64 27.96 -0.97
CA ALA A 300 -15.68 26.69 -1.66
C ALA A 300 -16.18 25.59 -0.71
N TRP A 301 -17.07 24.72 -1.17
CA TRP A 301 -17.59 23.61 -0.39
C TRP A 301 -17.36 22.28 -1.08
N VAL A 302 -16.63 21.38 -0.44
CA VAL A 302 -16.31 20.03 -0.91
C VAL A 302 -17.05 19.02 -0.03
N THR A 303 -17.77 18.09 -0.65
CA THR A 303 -18.57 17.09 0.08
C THR A 303 -18.47 15.70 -0.55
N GLY A 304 -18.42 14.67 0.30
CA GLY A 304 -18.56 13.28 -0.12
C GLY A 304 -20.05 12.92 -0.27
N ILE A 305 -20.43 12.39 -1.44
CA ILE A 305 -21.82 12.08 -1.81
C ILE A 305 -21.88 10.88 -2.74
N PRO A 306 -22.84 9.95 -2.60
CA PRO A 306 -23.17 9.01 -3.65
C PRO A 306 -23.70 9.76 -4.89
N TYR A 307 -23.18 9.41 -6.05
CA TYR A 307 -23.51 10.06 -7.32
C TYR A 307 -24.10 9.07 -8.30
N TRP A 308 -25.29 9.35 -8.79
CA TRP A 308 -25.94 8.59 -9.87
C TRP A 308 -25.71 9.30 -11.21
N ASP A 309 -24.90 8.69 -12.07
CA ASP A 309 -24.64 9.22 -13.41
C ASP A 309 -25.72 8.76 -14.38
N LEU A 310 -26.77 9.55 -14.52
CA LEU A 310 -27.91 9.25 -15.40
C LEU A 310 -27.52 9.17 -16.90
N PRO A 311 -26.70 10.10 -17.46
CA PRO A 311 -26.21 10.00 -18.82
C PRO A 311 -25.41 8.73 -19.08
N GLU A 312 -24.48 8.38 -18.18
CA GLU A 312 -23.65 7.20 -18.30
C GLU A 312 -24.50 5.92 -18.13
N SER A 313 -25.45 5.91 -17.20
CA SER A 313 -26.39 4.80 -17.00
C SER A 313 -27.20 4.50 -18.26
N LYS A 314 -27.67 5.54 -18.97
CA LYS A 314 -28.37 5.38 -20.24
C LYS A 314 -27.46 4.82 -21.34
N ARG A 315 -26.20 5.23 -21.38
CA ARG A 315 -25.24 4.75 -22.37
C ARG A 315 -24.87 3.28 -22.13
N GLU A 316 -24.63 2.91 -20.87
CA GLU A 316 -24.22 1.56 -20.49
C GLU A 316 -25.39 0.57 -20.34
N GLY A 317 -26.67 1.05 -20.39
CA GLY A 317 -27.86 0.23 -20.24
C GLY A 317 -28.06 -0.36 -18.84
N GLN A 318 -27.34 0.15 -17.83
CA GLN A 318 -27.42 -0.25 -16.43
C GLN A 318 -27.16 0.93 -15.51
N PRO A 319 -27.66 0.92 -14.25
CA PRO A 319 -27.39 1.99 -13.30
C PRO A 319 -25.89 2.14 -12.99
N MET A 320 -25.39 3.36 -13.10
CA MET A 320 -23.98 3.70 -12.81
C MET A 320 -23.93 4.60 -11.56
N TYR A 321 -23.61 3.99 -10.42
CA TYR A 321 -23.51 4.65 -9.12
C TYR A 321 -22.06 4.79 -8.70
N TYR A 322 -21.69 5.94 -8.17
CA TYR A 322 -20.33 6.26 -7.77
C TYR A 322 -20.27 6.77 -6.34
N ASN A 323 -19.31 6.28 -5.55
CA ASN A 323 -18.84 6.99 -4.38
C ASN A 323 -18.02 8.18 -4.88
N SER A 324 -18.36 9.41 -4.50
CA SER A 324 -17.79 10.60 -5.13
C SER A 324 -17.50 11.74 -4.16
N ILE A 325 -16.69 12.68 -4.63
CA ILE A 325 -16.47 14.00 -4.02
C ILE A 325 -16.95 15.05 -5.03
N MET A 326 -17.78 15.97 -4.56
CA MET A 326 -18.29 17.08 -5.34
C MET A 326 -17.77 18.40 -4.77
N ALA A 327 -17.31 19.29 -5.65
CA ALA A 327 -16.91 20.65 -5.32
C ALA A 327 -17.97 21.64 -5.81
N LEU A 328 -18.44 22.49 -4.93
CA LEU A 328 -19.47 23.49 -5.14
C LEU A 328 -19.06 24.81 -4.47
N GLY A 329 -19.78 25.89 -4.74
CA GLY A 329 -19.60 27.19 -4.10
C GLY A 329 -18.83 28.18 -4.96
N ASP A 330 -18.15 29.12 -4.30
CA ASP A 330 -17.49 30.23 -4.95
C ASP A 330 -16.15 29.84 -5.56
N GLU A 331 -15.95 30.16 -6.85
CA GLU A 331 -14.76 29.79 -7.63
C GLU A 331 -14.36 28.31 -7.45
N SER A 332 -15.36 27.40 -7.38
CA SER A 332 -15.11 25.97 -7.18
C SER A 332 -16.05 25.12 -8.01
N GLU A 333 -15.50 24.06 -8.60
CA GLU A 333 -16.24 23.11 -9.40
C GLU A 333 -15.51 21.79 -9.51
N GLY A 334 -16.23 20.75 -9.86
CA GLY A 334 -15.69 19.44 -10.20
C GLY A 334 -16.37 18.29 -9.47
N LEU A 335 -16.18 17.12 -10.05
CA LEU A 335 -16.67 15.85 -9.53
C LEU A 335 -15.55 14.82 -9.65
N TYR A 336 -15.20 14.17 -8.55
CA TYR A 336 -14.28 13.05 -8.53
C TYR A 336 -15.02 11.78 -8.15
N LYS A 337 -14.97 10.76 -9.00
CA LYS A 337 -15.58 9.45 -8.82
C LYS A 337 -14.52 8.45 -8.35
N LYS A 338 -14.77 7.70 -7.30
CA LYS A 338 -13.84 6.73 -6.72
C LYS A 338 -13.39 5.69 -7.74
N GLN A 339 -12.07 5.53 -7.90
CA GLN A 339 -11.44 4.63 -8.89
C GLN A 339 -11.13 3.25 -8.30
N ARG A 340 -10.76 3.20 -7.00
CA ARG A 340 -10.39 1.97 -6.29
C ARG A 340 -11.41 1.67 -5.20
N LEU A 341 -12.26 0.70 -5.49
CA LEU A 341 -13.32 0.26 -4.59
C LEU A 341 -12.78 -0.70 -3.53
N VAL A 342 -13.40 -0.67 -2.36
CA VAL A 342 -13.09 -1.58 -1.25
C VAL A 342 -13.65 -2.97 -1.56
N PRO A 343 -12.80 -4.02 -1.61
CA PRO A 343 -13.28 -5.38 -1.78
C PRO A 343 -14.25 -5.79 -0.67
N PHE A 344 -15.34 -6.46 -1.03
CA PHE A 344 -16.45 -6.90 -0.16
C PHE A 344 -17.24 -5.77 0.54
N GLY A 345 -16.81 -4.52 0.45
CA GLY A 345 -17.54 -3.38 0.98
C GLY A 345 -18.26 -2.57 -0.09
N GLU A 346 -17.63 -2.40 -1.25
CA GLU A 346 -18.16 -1.61 -2.37
C GLU A 346 -18.35 -2.43 -3.66
N TYR A 347 -17.75 -3.61 -3.72
CA TYR A 347 -17.97 -4.60 -4.79
C TYR A 347 -17.57 -5.99 -4.29
N ILE A 348 -18.08 -7.05 -4.93
CA ILE A 348 -17.69 -8.43 -4.65
C ILE A 348 -16.58 -8.85 -5.63
N PRO A 349 -15.35 -9.13 -5.13
CA PRO A 349 -14.29 -9.67 -5.98
C PRO A 349 -14.70 -11.01 -6.57
N LEU A 350 -14.31 -11.26 -7.85
CA LEU A 350 -14.62 -12.52 -8.56
C LEU A 350 -16.11 -12.87 -8.59
N SER A 351 -17.01 -11.87 -8.60
CA SER A 351 -18.45 -12.06 -8.61
C SER A 351 -18.90 -13.06 -9.68
N GLY A 352 -18.33 -13.01 -10.89
CA GLY A 352 -18.63 -13.96 -11.95
C GLY A 352 -18.28 -15.42 -11.63
N MET A 353 -17.29 -15.68 -10.79
CA MET A 353 -16.92 -17.03 -10.34
C MET A 353 -17.70 -17.44 -9.08
N LEU A 354 -17.91 -16.49 -8.17
CA LEU A 354 -18.69 -16.69 -6.95
C LEU A 354 -20.19 -16.89 -7.24
N SER A 355 -20.74 -16.26 -8.24
CA SER A 355 -22.13 -16.42 -8.66
C SER A 355 -22.44 -17.84 -9.15
N TRP A 356 -21.43 -18.55 -9.70
CA TRP A 356 -21.59 -19.97 -10.03
C TRP A 356 -21.71 -20.86 -8.78
N VAL A 357 -21.02 -20.50 -7.69
CA VAL A 357 -21.05 -21.23 -6.41
C VAL A 357 -22.21 -20.77 -5.52
N LEU A 358 -22.58 -19.50 -5.57
CA LEU A 358 -23.63 -18.88 -4.76
C LEU A 358 -24.59 -18.07 -5.65
N PRO A 359 -25.54 -18.73 -6.36
CA PRO A 359 -26.49 -18.05 -7.26
C PRO A 359 -27.33 -16.95 -6.58
N ALA A 360 -27.57 -17.06 -5.27
CA ALA A 360 -28.27 -16.03 -4.50
C ALA A 360 -27.60 -14.65 -4.52
N LEU A 361 -26.28 -14.60 -4.77
CA LEU A 361 -25.55 -13.33 -4.88
C LEU A 361 -25.76 -12.60 -6.20
N GLN A 362 -26.32 -13.25 -7.23
CA GLN A 362 -26.54 -12.62 -8.53
C GLN A 362 -27.69 -11.60 -8.55
N ASN A 363 -28.70 -11.81 -7.72
CA ASN A 363 -29.94 -11.04 -7.73
C ASN A 363 -30.11 -10.10 -6.53
N ASP A 364 -29.09 -9.99 -5.68
CA ASP A 364 -29.13 -9.09 -4.54
C ASP A 364 -28.72 -7.66 -4.98
N PRO A 365 -29.61 -6.67 -4.91
CA PRO A 365 -29.29 -5.28 -5.28
C PRO A 365 -28.14 -4.69 -4.45
N SER A 366 -27.88 -5.20 -3.24
CA SER A 366 -26.74 -4.82 -2.41
C SER A 366 -25.39 -5.31 -2.96
N VAL A 367 -25.43 -6.28 -3.87
CA VAL A 367 -24.27 -6.86 -4.57
C VAL A 367 -23.90 -6.07 -5.83
N SER A 368 -24.82 -5.33 -6.43
CA SER A 368 -24.56 -4.34 -7.48
C SER A 368 -23.90 -3.10 -6.88
N GLY A 369 -22.62 -3.22 -6.49
CA GLY A 369 -21.85 -2.19 -5.81
C GLY A 369 -21.66 -0.92 -6.64
N PHE A 370 -20.90 0.00 -6.10
CA PHE A 370 -20.47 1.20 -6.81
C PHE A 370 -19.69 0.88 -8.08
N SER A 371 -19.87 1.71 -9.10
CA SER A 371 -19.09 1.71 -10.33
C SER A 371 -17.71 2.34 -10.10
N ARG A 372 -16.73 1.94 -10.91
CA ARG A 372 -15.37 2.51 -10.84
C ARG A 372 -15.28 3.78 -11.68
N GLY A 373 -14.77 4.86 -11.09
CA GLY A 373 -14.45 6.07 -11.80
C GLY A 373 -13.27 5.90 -12.77
N ALA A 374 -13.21 6.75 -13.78
CA ALA A 374 -12.10 6.79 -14.74
C ALA A 374 -10.77 7.09 -14.06
N SER A 375 -9.67 6.64 -14.66
CA SER A 375 -8.32 6.80 -14.08
C SER A 375 -7.66 8.16 -14.35
N ASP A 376 -8.21 8.93 -15.29
CA ASP A 376 -7.68 10.20 -15.82
C ASP A 376 -8.56 11.41 -15.46
N GLN A 377 -9.22 11.35 -14.30
CA GLN A 377 -10.08 12.43 -13.82
C GLN A 377 -9.25 13.69 -13.50
N LYS A 378 -9.83 14.84 -13.83
CA LYS A 378 -9.24 16.14 -13.50
C LYS A 378 -9.32 16.38 -11.98
N PRO A 379 -8.39 17.17 -11.41
CA PRO A 379 -8.52 17.64 -10.04
C PRO A 379 -9.78 18.51 -9.88
N LEU A 380 -10.24 18.65 -8.64
CA LEU A 380 -11.29 19.62 -8.31
C LEU A 380 -10.70 21.03 -8.33
N LEU A 381 -11.41 21.98 -8.91
CA LEU A 381 -11.02 23.39 -8.86
C LEU A 381 -11.52 24.03 -7.56
N ILE A 382 -10.63 24.64 -6.79
CA ILE A 382 -10.94 25.30 -5.52
C ILE A 382 -10.19 26.64 -5.47
N LYS A 383 -10.90 27.76 -5.58
CA LYS A 383 -10.29 29.11 -5.48
C LYS A 383 -9.08 29.28 -6.39
N LYS A 384 -9.19 28.85 -7.66
CA LYS A 384 -8.11 28.87 -8.67
C LYS A 384 -6.94 27.92 -8.41
N HIS A 385 -7.10 27.00 -7.46
CA HIS A 385 -6.14 25.96 -7.15
C HIS A 385 -6.68 24.58 -7.52
N ASP A 386 -5.79 23.68 -7.90
CA ASP A 386 -6.10 22.30 -8.21
C ASP A 386 -6.00 21.44 -6.97
N LEU A 387 -7.12 20.79 -6.56
CA LEU A 387 -7.22 19.88 -5.43
C LEU A 387 -7.27 18.44 -5.92
N GLY A 388 -6.19 17.70 -5.70
CA GLY A 388 -6.10 16.27 -6.00
C GLY A 388 -6.85 15.44 -4.94
N SER A 389 -7.71 14.56 -5.40
CA SER A 389 -8.62 13.82 -4.53
C SER A 389 -8.25 12.35 -4.41
N ALA A 390 -8.50 11.77 -3.22
CA ALA A 390 -8.51 10.34 -2.98
C ALA A 390 -9.63 10.01 -1.99
N ILE A 391 -10.44 8.99 -2.25
CA ILE A 391 -11.53 8.61 -1.36
C ILE A 391 -11.11 7.38 -0.55
N CYS A 392 -10.95 7.55 0.77
CA CYS A 392 -10.75 6.49 1.75
C CYS A 392 -9.61 5.53 1.33
N TYR A 393 -9.92 4.27 1.03
CA TYR A 393 -9.00 3.20 0.64
C TYR A 393 -8.04 3.56 -0.52
N GLU A 394 -8.39 4.53 -1.36
CA GLU A 394 -7.55 4.93 -2.51
C GLU A 394 -6.16 5.45 -2.09
N VAL A 395 -6.05 6.04 -0.92
CA VAL A 395 -4.78 6.55 -0.37
C VAL A 395 -3.76 5.43 -0.12
N ALA A 396 -4.22 4.20 0.03
CA ALA A 396 -3.36 3.03 0.16
C ALA A 396 -2.58 2.73 -1.13
N TYR A 397 -3.06 3.21 -2.30
CA TYR A 397 -2.43 3.02 -3.60
C TYR A 397 -1.45 4.16 -3.93
N PRO A 398 -0.12 3.94 -3.83
CA PRO A 398 0.87 5.01 -4.03
C PRO A 398 0.75 5.68 -5.39
N ASN A 399 0.64 4.90 -6.46
CA ASN A 399 0.61 5.42 -7.83
C ASN A 399 -0.69 6.18 -8.16
N LEU A 400 -1.83 5.85 -7.53
CA LEU A 400 -3.08 6.62 -7.70
C LEU A 400 -2.89 8.03 -7.13
N THR A 401 -2.46 8.13 -5.86
CA THR A 401 -2.22 9.43 -5.22
C THR A 401 -1.17 10.24 -5.97
N ARG A 402 -0.09 9.60 -6.45
CA ARG A 402 0.93 10.26 -7.27
C ARG A 402 0.36 10.89 -8.55
N ARG A 403 -0.48 10.16 -9.28
CA ARG A 403 -1.10 10.69 -10.52
C ARG A 403 -1.96 11.92 -10.23
N ASN A 404 -2.77 11.86 -9.17
CA ASN A 404 -3.61 12.98 -8.77
C ASN A 404 -2.77 14.17 -8.26
N ALA A 405 -1.68 13.90 -7.53
CA ALA A 405 -0.76 14.93 -7.01
C ALA A 405 -0.01 15.71 -8.08
N ARG A 406 0.32 15.08 -9.22
CA ARG A 406 1.06 15.75 -10.31
C ARG A 406 0.31 16.92 -10.93
N GLN A 407 -0.99 16.89 -10.88
CA GLN A 407 -1.86 17.93 -11.44
C GLN A 407 -2.45 18.84 -10.36
N SER A 408 -1.89 18.81 -9.13
CA SER A 408 -2.54 19.44 -7.99
C SER A 408 -1.57 20.26 -7.14
N ASP A 409 -2.11 21.29 -6.52
CA ASP A 409 -1.40 22.18 -5.59
C ASP A 409 -1.37 21.63 -4.17
N PHE A 410 -2.42 20.88 -3.81
CA PHE A 410 -2.62 20.19 -2.54
C PHE A 410 -3.54 18.97 -2.72
N LEU A 411 -3.63 18.14 -1.72
CA LEU A 411 -4.37 16.88 -1.77
C LEU A 411 -5.46 16.84 -0.69
N VAL A 412 -6.54 16.13 -0.99
CA VAL A 412 -7.60 15.81 -0.02
C VAL A 412 -7.87 14.31 0.00
N THR A 413 -8.07 13.78 1.19
CA THR A 413 -8.76 12.49 1.36
C THR A 413 -9.98 12.68 2.24
N VAL A 414 -11.10 12.16 1.76
CA VAL A 414 -12.31 12.01 2.57
C VAL A 414 -12.48 10.55 2.94
N SER A 415 -12.84 10.27 4.19
CA SER A 415 -12.92 8.88 4.68
C SER A 415 -14.07 8.70 5.67
N ASN A 416 -14.55 7.46 5.73
CA ASN A 416 -15.47 7.01 6.76
C ASN A 416 -14.87 5.82 7.50
N ASP A 417 -14.01 6.09 8.49
CA ASP A 417 -13.32 5.06 9.26
C ASP A 417 -14.20 4.43 10.36
N ALA A 418 -15.50 4.78 10.40
CA ALA A 418 -16.46 4.26 11.39
C ALA A 418 -16.54 2.72 11.42
N TRP A 419 -16.28 2.08 10.27
CA TRP A 419 -16.18 0.62 10.16
C TRP A 419 -15.11 -0.01 11.05
N PHE A 420 -14.14 0.77 11.51
CA PHE A 420 -12.92 0.32 12.19
C PHE A 420 -12.65 1.07 13.49
N THR A 421 -13.67 1.75 14.06
CA THR A 421 -13.55 2.52 15.30
C THR A 421 -12.93 1.70 16.43
N GLY A 422 -12.03 2.32 17.19
CA GLY A 422 -11.33 1.70 18.32
C GLY A 422 -10.22 0.69 17.94
N THR A 423 -9.85 0.60 16.67
CA THR A 423 -8.83 -0.34 16.19
C THR A 423 -7.59 0.35 15.61
N ALA A 424 -6.61 -0.45 15.17
CA ALA A 424 -5.40 0.06 14.50
C ALA A 424 -5.68 0.57 13.05
N GLY A 425 -6.78 0.16 12.41
CA GLY A 425 -7.09 0.47 11.01
C GLY A 425 -7.01 1.95 10.66
N PRO A 426 -7.75 2.85 11.35
CA PRO A 426 -7.73 4.30 11.10
C PRO A 426 -6.34 4.93 11.24
N TRP A 427 -5.54 4.44 12.17
CA TRP A 427 -4.18 4.94 12.41
C TRP A 427 -3.19 4.50 11.33
N GLN A 428 -3.25 3.23 10.90
CA GLN A 428 -2.48 2.74 9.76
C GLN A 428 -2.85 3.50 8.49
N HIS A 429 -4.13 3.78 8.30
CA HIS A 429 -4.64 4.56 7.18
C HIS A 429 -4.11 6.01 7.21
N LEU A 430 -4.08 6.68 8.37
CA LEU A 430 -3.45 8.00 8.54
C LEU A 430 -1.95 7.96 8.22
N GLN A 431 -1.24 6.94 8.70
CA GLN A 431 0.19 6.76 8.42
C GLN A 431 0.47 6.66 6.91
N MET A 432 -0.44 6.05 6.14
CA MET A 432 -0.34 6.06 4.68
C MET A 432 -0.52 7.47 4.10
N VAL A 433 -1.47 8.27 4.61
CA VAL A 433 -1.64 9.67 4.17
C VAL A 433 -0.38 10.49 4.41
N GLN A 434 0.27 10.32 5.56
CA GLN A 434 1.54 10.97 5.87
C GLN A 434 2.62 10.61 4.84
N MET A 435 2.76 9.33 4.52
CA MET A 435 3.70 8.86 3.49
C MET A 435 3.34 9.43 2.11
N ARG A 436 2.05 9.46 1.73
CA ARG A 436 1.60 10.06 0.45
C ARG A 436 1.92 11.54 0.37
N ALA A 437 1.75 12.30 1.48
CA ALA A 437 2.09 13.72 1.51
C ALA A 437 3.59 13.93 1.22
N LYS A 438 4.45 13.18 1.89
CA LYS A 438 5.91 13.25 1.74
C LYS A 438 6.40 12.80 0.36
N GLU A 439 5.91 11.69 -0.15
CA GLU A 439 6.24 11.18 -1.49
C GLU A 439 5.99 12.23 -2.58
N ASN A 440 4.89 12.95 -2.44
CA ASN A 440 4.43 13.89 -3.46
C ASN A 440 4.78 15.35 -3.14
N GLY A 441 5.34 15.63 -1.98
CA GLY A 441 5.66 17.00 -1.58
C GLY A 441 4.44 17.91 -1.59
N ARG A 442 3.27 17.41 -1.18
CA ARG A 442 2.01 18.15 -1.16
C ARG A 442 1.40 18.12 0.24
N TRP A 443 0.85 19.25 0.66
CA TRP A 443 -0.04 19.26 1.81
C TRP A 443 -1.22 18.33 1.57
N PHE A 444 -1.60 17.60 2.60
CA PHE A 444 -2.72 16.69 2.55
C PHE A 444 -3.71 17.02 3.66
N ILE A 445 -4.97 17.33 3.29
CA ILE A 445 -6.06 17.47 4.24
C ILE A 445 -6.86 16.17 4.27
N ARG A 446 -7.13 15.70 5.49
CA ARG A 446 -7.90 14.48 5.74
C ARG A 446 -9.15 14.82 6.51
N ALA A 447 -10.32 14.70 5.89
CA ALA A 447 -11.62 14.85 6.52
C ALA A 447 -12.26 13.48 6.74
N THR A 448 -12.58 13.14 7.99
CA THR A 448 -13.18 11.84 8.34
C THR A 448 -14.51 12.05 9.07
N ASN A 449 -15.45 11.11 8.88
CA ASN A 449 -16.67 11.09 9.67
C ASN A 449 -16.37 10.74 11.12
N THR A 450 -15.74 9.60 11.35
CA THR A 450 -15.04 9.17 12.56
C THR A 450 -13.59 8.86 12.20
N GLY A 451 -12.73 8.59 13.15
CA GLY A 451 -11.32 8.37 12.91
C GLY A 451 -10.51 9.67 13.02
N VAL A 452 -9.44 9.81 12.23
CA VAL A 452 -8.47 10.88 12.43
C VAL A 452 -8.58 11.95 11.35
N THR A 453 -9.25 13.06 11.66
CA THR A 453 -9.27 14.27 10.83
C THR A 453 -8.00 15.08 11.10
N ALA A 454 -7.25 15.46 10.05
CA ALA A 454 -5.93 16.06 10.21
C ALA A 454 -5.54 16.99 9.05
N PHE A 455 -4.63 17.93 9.33
CA PHE A 455 -3.78 18.63 8.37
C PHE A 455 -2.40 18.02 8.42
N ILE A 456 -1.88 17.62 7.27
CA ILE A 456 -0.57 16.98 7.11
C ILE A 456 0.25 17.83 6.14
N ASP A 457 1.47 18.22 6.54
CA ASP A 457 2.34 19.03 5.70
C ASP A 457 2.99 18.21 4.55
N HIS A 458 3.67 18.90 3.66
CA HIS A 458 4.36 18.31 2.51
C HIS A 458 5.54 17.39 2.89
N ASN A 459 5.95 17.37 4.16
CA ASN A 459 6.96 16.45 4.71
C ASN A 459 6.34 15.23 5.40
N GLY A 460 5.00 15.15 5.45
CA GLY A 460 4.26 14.08 6.08
C GLY A 460 4.02 14.26 7.58
N HIS A 461 4.33 15.43 8.16
CA HIS A 461 4.08 15.70 9.58
C HIS A 461 2.62 16.10 9.82
N ILE A 462 2.03 15.57 10.88
CA ILE A 462 0.70 16.00 11.33
C ILE A 462 0.82 17.37 11.99
N VAL A 463 0.33 18.41 11.31
CA VAL A 463 0.38 19.80 11.83
C VAL A 463 -0.75 20.06 12.82
N LYS A 464 -1.95 19.54 12.53
CA LYS A 464 -3.15 19.63 13.38
C LYS A 464 -3.98 18.37 13.23
N GLN A 465 -4.62 17.97 14.33
CA GLN A 465 -5.50 16.81 14.39
C GLN A 465 -6.73 17.12 15.25
N ALA A 466 -7.90 16.65 14.82
CA ALA A 466 -9.12 16.70 15.63
C ALA A 466 -9.11 15.57 16.69
N PRO A 467 -9.84 15.74 17.80
CA PRO A 467 -10.13 14.63 18.70
C PRO A 467 -10.89 13.52 17.94
N ILE A 468 -10.51 12.27 18.14
CA ILE A 468 -11.20 11.12 17.53
C ILE A 468 -12.54 10.87 18.22
N ASP A 469 -13.46 10.22 17.49
CA ASP A 469 -14.78 9.78 17.99
C ASP A 469 -15.60 10.90 18.65
N ARG A 470 -15.48 12.12 18.16
CA ARG A 470 -16.25 13.30 18.60
C ARG A 470 -16.66 14.16 17.41
N LYS A 471 -17.78 14.88 17.56
CA LYS A 471 -18.12 15.96 16.63
C LYS A 471 -17.09 17.08 16.78
N ALA A 472 -16.50 17.50 15.66
CA ALA A 472 -15.46 18.52 15.69
C ALA A 472 -15.41 19.32 14.38
N VAL A 473 -14.86 20.53 14.47
CA VAL A 473 -14.46 21.35 13.33
C VAL A 473 -12.97 21.64 13.49
N LEU A 474 -12.16 21.12 12.59
CA LEU A 474 -10.72 21.33 12.59
C LEU A 474 -10.38 22.46 11.61
N ARG A 475 -9.90 23.59 12.14
CA ARG A 475 -9.52 24.77 11.36
C ARG A 475 -8.02 24.82 11.13
N GLY A 476 -7.62 25.15 9.89
CA GLY A 476 -6.21 25.28 9.52
C GLY A 476 -6.02 26.15 8.30
N GLU A 477 -4.77 26.26 7.90
CA GLU A 477 -4.34 26.90 6.68
C GLU A 477 -3.73 25.87 5.75
N LEU A 478 -3.97 25.99 4.45
CA LEU A 478 -3.53 25.07 3.42
C LEU A 478 -2.70 25.82 2.38
N PRO A 479 -1.37 25.79 2.48
CA PRO A 479 -0.48 26.36 1.48
C PRO A 479 -0.52 25.58 0.17
N ALA A 480 -0.65 26.26 -0.96
CA ALA A 480 -0.47 25.67 -2.28
C ALA A 480 1.01 25.41 -2.53
N MET A 481 1.35 24.25 -3.06
CA MET A 481 2.73 23.84 -3.32
C MET A 481 3.02 23.85 -4.83
N GLN A 482 4.28 24.11 -5.19
CA GLN A 482 4.80 23.99 -6.55
C GLN A 482 6.09 23.18 -6.59
N GLY A 483 6.45 22.68 -7.76
CA GLY A 483 7.56 21.75 -7.95
C GLY A 483 7.08 20.29 -7.97
N GLU A 484 7.97 19.39 -8.30
CA GLU A 484 7.72 17.95 -8.37
C GLU A 484 8.84 17.17 -7.72
N THR A 485 8.50 16.21 -6.89
CA THR A 485 9.47 15.22 -6.37
C THR A 485 9.98 14.31 -7.50
N LEU A 486 11.11 13.67 -7.29
CA LEU A 486 11.62 12.69 -8.25
C LEU A 486 10.64 11.51 -8.39
N TYR A 487 10.04 11.09 -7.26
CA TYR A 487 8.99 10.06 -7.26
C TYR A 487 7.77 10.45 -8.11
N MET A 488 7.31 11.71 -8.04
CA MET A 488 6.21 12.18 -8.90
C MET A 488 6.53 11.99 -10.38
N ARG A 489 7.77 12.28 -10.80
CA ARG A 489 8.21 12.18 -12.19
C ARG A 489 8.38 10.74 -12.65
N LEU A 490 9.08 9.92 -11.87
CA LEU A 490 9.56 8.61 -12.28
C LEU A 490 8.71 7.44 -11.77
N SER A 491 7.75 7.69 -10.84
CA SER A 491 6.94 6.65 -10.21
C SER A 491 7.81 5.60 -9.48
N ASP A 492 7.33 4.38 -9.40
CA ASP A 492 8.01 3.24 -8.79
C ASP A 492 9.14 2.66 -9.67
N TRP A 493 9.26 3.12 -10.94
CA TRP A 493 10.14 2.51 -11.93
C TRP A 493 11.63 2.48 -11.55
N PRO A 494 12.22 3.50 -10.90
CA PRO A 494 13.62 3.43 -10.49
C PRO A 494 13.89 2.28 -9.51
N VAL A 495 13.01 2.10 -8.52
CA VAL A 495 13.16 1.04 -7.51
C VAL A 495 12.88 -0.33 -8.10
N LEU A 496 11.83 -0.45 -8.91
CA LEU A 496 11.49 -1.71 -9.59
C LEU A 496 12.55 -2.11 -10.60
N GLY A 497 13.05 -1.16 -11.41
CA GLY A 497 14.12 -1.40 -12.38
C GLY A 497 15.44 -1.79 -11.72
N PHE A 498 15.81 -1.11 -10.63
CA PHE A 498 16.99 -1.47 -9.84
C PHE A 498 16.83 -2.84 -9.18
N SER A 499 15.66 -3.14 -8.64
CA SER A 499 15.35 -4.46 -8.06
C SER A 499 15.43 -5.56 -9.12
N ALA A 500 14.85 -5.33 -10.29
CA ALA A 500 14.92 -6.27 -11.41
C ALA A 500 16.38 -6.51 -11.86
N LEU A 501 17.19 -5.45 -11.95
CA LEU A 501 18.62 -5.56 -12.29
C LEU A 501 19.40 -6.41 -11.29
N LEU A 502 19.19 -6.19 -9.99
CA LEU A 502 19.84 -6.98 -8.92
C LEU A 502 19.41 -8.45 -8.97
N LEU A 503 18.13 -8.72 -9.24
CA LEU A 503 17.62 -10.07 -9.39
C LEU A 503 18.20 -10.75 -10.63
N LEU A 504 18.30 -10.06 -11.77
CA LEU A 504 18.94 -10.57 -12.98
C LEU A 504 20.41 -10.90 -12.74
N LEU A 505 21.15 -10.03 -12.06
CA LEU A 505 22.53 -10.27 -11.69
C LEU A 505 22.67 -11.48 -10.76
N GLY A 506 21.82 -11.56 -9.74
CA GLY A 506 21.79 -12.70 -8.80
C GLY A 506 21.48 -14.02 -9.53
N TRP A 507 20.52 -13.98 -10.44
CA TRP A 507 20.17 -15.13 -11.27
C TRP A 507 21.31 -15.56 -12.19
N PHE A 508 22.01 -14.61 -12.84
CA PHE A 508 23.19 -14.89 -13.64
C PHE A 508 24.31 -15.56 -12.83
N LEU A 509 24.54 -15.10 -11.59
CA LEU A 509 25.50 -15.72 -10.69
C LEU A 509 25.08 -17.15 -10.29
N ALA A 510 23.79 -17.39 -10.08
CA ALA A 510 23.25 -18.72 -9.81
C ALA A 510 23.42 -19.68 -11.01
N LEU A 511 23.29 -19.15 -12.25
CA LEU A 511 23.54 -19.90 -13.49
C LEU A 511 25.00 -20.37 -13.60
N ARG A 512 25.94 -19.48 -13.30
CA ARG A 512 27.38 -19.85 -13.32
C ARG A 512 27.72 -20.96 -12.32
N ALA A 513 26.92 -21.08 -11.24
CA ALA A 513 27.09 -22.12 -10.21
C ALA A 513 26.38 -23.45 -10.54
N ASN A 514 26.10 -23.78 -11.82
CA ASN A 514 25.47 -25.04 -12.31
C ASN A 514 23.98 -25.23 -11.96
N ARG A 515 23.15 -24.21 -12.13
CA ARG A 515 21.68 -24.32 -12.00
C ARG A 515 20.93 -23.92 -13.29
N PRO A 516 21.17 -24.54 -14.45
CA PRO A 516 20.63 -24.08 -15.76
C PRO A 516 19.09 -24.20 -15.86
N LEU A 517 18.50 -25.24 -15.25
CA LEU A 517 17.04 -25.45 -15.29
C LEU A 517 16.24 -24.36 -14.56
N ALA A 518 16.83 -23.81 -13.49
CA ALA A 518 16.23 -22.73 -12.73
C ALA A 518 16.12 -21.43 -13.52
N ALA A 519 17.01 -21.24 -14.46
CA ALA A 519 17.16 -20.08 -15.31
C ALA A 519 16.08 -19.99 -16.40
N GLY A 520 15.79 -21.09 -17.07
CA GLY A 520 14.80 -21.14 -18.14
C GLY A 520 13.38 -20.91 -17.63
N LEU A 521 13.03 -21.45 -16.45
CA LEU A 521 11.71 -21.29 -15.85
C LEU A 521 11.41 -19.83 -15.44
N LEU A 522 12.42 -19.08 -14.98
CA LEU A 522 12.25 -17.64 -14.65
C LEU A 522 12.09 -16.77 -15.89
N ALA A 523 12.81 -17.06 -16.97
CA ALA A 523 12.63 -16.36 -18.24
C ALA A 523 11.22 -16.59 -18.80
N GLY A 524 10.69 -17.81 -18.69
CA GLY A 524 9.32 -18.14 -19.08
C GLY A 524 8.26 -17.43 -18.24
N ALA A 525 8.42 -17.39 -16.91
CA ALA A 525 7.48 -16.70 -16.01
C ALA A 525 7.49 -15.17 -16.18
N ALA A 526 8.65 -14.57 -16.48
CA ALA A 526 8.76 -13.14 -16.74
C ALA A 526 8.05 -12.71 -18.03
N LEU A 527 8.00 -13.58 -19.04
CA LEU A 527 7.26 -13.34 -20.29
C LEU A 527 5.75 -13.27 -20.11
N THR A 528 5.21 -13.82 -19.00
CA THR A 528 3.77 -13.87 -18.74
C THR A 528 3.25 -12.70 -17.91
N VAL A 529 4.12 -11.86 -17.32
CA VAL A 529 3.71 -10.85 -16.32
C VAL A 529 3.43 -9.47 -16.93
N GLU A 530 4.21 -9.01 -17.92
CA GLU A 530 3.92 -7.83 -18.76
C GLU A 530 4.78 -7.88 -20.03
N ILE A 531 4.16 -7.74 -21.20
CA ILE A 531 4.82 -7.88 -22.50
C ILE A 531 6.12 -7.06 -22.68
N PRO A 532 6.25 -5.77 -22.25
CA PRO A 532 7.48 -5.01 -22.40
C PRO A 532 8.62 -5.48 -21.48
N VAL A 533 8.33 -5.81 -20.23
CA VAL A 533 9.32 -6.28 -19.24
C VAL A 533 9.67 -7.74 -19.50
N GLY A 534 8.67 -8.56 -19.84
CA GLY A 534 8.85 -9.94 -20.21
C GLY A 534 9.69 -10.12 -21.48
N ALA A 535 9.48 -9.30 -22.52
CA ALA A 535 10.27 -9.34 -23.75
C ALA A 535 11.74 -8.94 -23.51
N MET A 536 11.98 -7.94 -22.66
CA MET A 536 13.34 -7.51 -22.31
C MET A 536 14.08 -8.57 -21.47
N LEU A 537 13.38 -9.23 -20.54
CA LEU A 537 13.91 -10.32 -19.73
C LEU A 537 14.12 -11.61 -20.55
N GLY A 538 13.20 -11.90 -21.48
CA GLY A 538 13.31 -13.03 -22.39
C GLY A 538 14.46 -12.88 -23.38
N LEU A 539 14.65 -11.68 -23.96
CA LEU A 539 15.77 -11.38 -24.86
C LEU A 539 17.12 -11.44 -24.14
N THR A 540 17.24 -10.87 -22.95
CA THR A 540 18.48 -10.93 -22.16
C THR A 540 18.77 -12.36 -21.68
N GLY A 541 17.76 -13.11 -21.22
CA GLY A 541 17.89 -14.52 -20.85
C GLY A 541 18.31 -15.39 -22.03
N GLY A 542 17.72 -15.18 -23.22
CA GLY A 542 18.05 -15.86 -24.46
C GLY A 542 19.48 -15.57 -24.95
N ILE A 543 19.92 -14.31 -24.89
CA ILE A 543 21.30 -13.91 -25.26
C ILE A 543 22.33 -14.55 -24.31
N PHE A 544 22.07 -14.55 -23.01
CA PHE A 544 22.97 -15.18 -22.03
C PHE A 544 22.96 -16.69 -22.14
N TYR A 545 21.85 -17.33 -22.50
CA TYR A 545 21.78 -18.77 -22.76
C TYR A 545 22.58 -19.16 -24.00
N LEU A 546 22.46 -18.40 -25.08
CA LEU A 546 23.25 -18.60 -26.32
C LEU A 546 24.75 -18.39 -26.08
N ALA A 547 25.12 -17.41 -25.23
CA ALA A 547 26.51 -17.17 -24.84
C ALA A 547 27.08 -18.32 -23.98
N ALA A 548 26.30 -18.89 -23.06
CA ALA A 548 26.65 -20.05 -22.26
C ALA A 548 26.76 -21.32 -23.13
N TRP A 549 25.84 -21.51 -24.08
CA TRP A 549 25.84 -22.61 -25.03
C TRP A 549 27.08 -22.58 -25.94
N ARG A 550 27.45 -21.41 -26.47
CA ARG A 550 28.67 -21.22 -27.28
C ARG A 550 29.95 -21.59 -26.53
N ARG A 551 29.96 -21.41 -25.20
CA ARG A 551 31.13 -21.71 -24.37
C ARG A 551 31.29 -23.20 -24.03
N ASP A 552 30.18 -23.92 -23.81
CA ASP A 552 30.20 -25.28 -23.24
C ASP A 552 29.95 -26.40 -24.27
N GLY A 553 29.66 -26.06 -25.55
CA GLY A 553 29.66 -26.95 -26.72
C GLY A 553 28.69 -28.14 -26.69
N LYS A 554 27.67 -28.18 -25.83
CA LYS A 554 26.74 -29.30 -25.68
C LYS A 554 25.34 -29.01 -26.18
N PRO A 555 24.89 -29.58 -27.32
CA PRO A 555 23.55 -29.34 -27.88
C PRO A 555 22.39 -30.00 -27.11
N GLN A 556 22.66 -30.91 -26.19
CA GLN A 556 21.62 -31.70 -25.51
C GLN A 556 20.74 -30.92 -24.51
N ALA A 557 21.11 -29.70 -24.17
CA ALA A 557 20.27 -28.86 -23.30
C ALA A 557 19.05 -28.24 -24.02
N PHE A 558 19.05 -28.24 -25.37
CA PHE A 558 17.98 -27.62 -26.18
C PHE A 558 16.72 -28.50 -26.31
N LEU A 559 16.82 -29.80 -26.12
CA LEU A 559 15.70 -30.76 -26.29
C LEU A 559 14.93 -31.06 -24.99
N ARG A 560 15.21 -30.37 -23.88
CA ARG A 560 14.51 -30.53 -22.60
C ARG A 560 13.70 -29.28 -22.18
N PHE A 561 13.34 -28.43 -23.13
CA PHE A 561 12.43 -27.32 -22.99
C PHE A 561 11.07 -27.60 -23.62
#